data_d0a58f3b2827247570b938f91004f44b
#
_entry.id   d0a58f3b2827247570b938f91004f44b
#
_cell.length_a   1.000
_cell.length_b   1.000
_cell.length_c   1.000
_cell.angle_alpha   90.00
_cell.angle_beta   90.00
_cell.angle_gamma   90.00
#
_symmetry.space_group_name_H-M   'P 1'
#
loop_
_entity.id
_entity.type
_entity.pdbx_description
1 polymer ?
#
loop_
_entity_poly.entity_id
_entity_poly.type
_entity_poly.pdbx_seq_one_letter_code
_entity_poly.pdbx_strand_id
1 'polypeptide(L)'
;FSKPDPEAGKAALGALERAIEEYREGLIDVIVTAPINKHTIQSEEFSFPGHTEYIEERLGNGDKSLMILMKNDFRVALVTTHIPVREIATTITKELIQEKLMIFHRCLKQDFGIGAPRIAVLSLNPHAGDGGLLGMEEQEVIIPAMKEMEEKGILCYGPYAADGFMGSGNYTHFDGILAM
;
A
#
# COMPACT_ATOMS: atom_id res chain seq x y z
N PHE A 1 5.85 -7.47 31.71
CA PHE A 1 6.47 -6.90 30.51
C PHE A 1 7.62 -6.00 30.96
N SER A 2 8.82 -6.18 30.40
CA SER A 2 10.01 -5.39 30.70
C SER A 2 9.83 -3.92 30.25
N LYS A 3 10.55 -3.01 30.92
CA LYS A 3 10.59 -1.61 30.50
C LYS A 3 11.24 -1.49 29.10
N PRO A 4 10.91 -0.45 28.30
CA PRO A 4 11.61 -0.16 27.06
C PRO A 4 13.12 -0.09 27.31
N ASP A 5 13.90 -0.83 26.51
CA ASP A 5 15.35 -0.96 26.64
C ASP A 5 16.03 -0.46 25.35
N PRO A 6 16.90 0.55 25.41
CA PRO A 6 17.65 1.04 24.24
C PRO A 6 18.54 -0.04 23.60
N GLU A 7 19.11 -0.96 24.38
CA GLU A 7 19.90 -2.06 23.82
C GLU A 7 19.05 -2.99 22.96
N ALA A 8 17.81 -3.25 23.37
CA ALA A 8 16.86 -4.02 22.54
C ALA A 8 16.50 -3.30 21.24
N GLY A 9 16.41 -1.98 21.25
CA GLY A 9 16.22 -1.16 20.05
C GLY A 9 17.40 -1.28 19.08
N LYS A 10 18.61 -1.18 19.58
CA LYS A 10 19.84 -1.34 18.80
C LYS A 10 19.98 -2.75 18.22
N ALA A 11 19.65 -3.77 19.01
CA ALA A 11 19.67 -5.16 18.53
C ALA A 11 18.61 -5.41 17.42
N ALA A 12 17.41 -4.80 17.55
CA ALA A 12 16.38 -4.88 16.54
C ALA A 12 16.79 -4.21 15.22
N LEU A 13 17.46 -3.04 15.29
CA LEU A 13 18.02 -2.38 14.13
C LEU A 13 19.12 -3.22 13.48
N GLY A 14 20.04 -3.76 14.24
CA GLY A 14 21.11 -4.62 13.72
C GLY A 14 20.58 -5.87 13.04
N ALA A 15 19.51 -6.47 13.56
CA ALA A 15 18.86 -7.62 12.93
C ALA A 15 18.18 -7.24 11.59
N LEU A 16 17.54 -6.06 11.53
CA LEU A 16 16.92 -5.55 10.29
C LEU A 16 17.99 -5.24 9.22
N GLU A 17 19.07 -4.55 9.62
CA GLU A 17 20.20 -4.26 8.72
C GLU A 17 20.81 -5.55 8.13
N ARG A 18 21.02 -6.56 8.96
CA ARG A 18 21.55 -7.84 8.49
C ARG A 18 20.61 -8.52 7.49
N ALA A 19 19.31 -8.51 7.73
CA ALA A 19 18.32 -9.05 6.80
C ALA A 19 18.32 -8.27 5.46
N ILE A 20 18.46 -6.94 5.50
CA ILE A 20 18.58 -6.10 4.31
C ILE A 20 19.84 -6.43 3.50
N GLU A 21 20.97 -6.63 4.16
CA GLU A 21 22.23 -7.03 3.51
C GLU A 21 22.07 -8.38 2.81
N GLU A 22 21.56 -9.40 3.52
CA GLU A 22 21.34 -10.73 2.96
C GLU A 22 20.37 -10.73 1.77
N TYR A 23 19.33 -9.88 1.83
CA TYR A 23 18.42 -9.69 0.69
C TYR A 23 19.14 -9.07 -0.52
N ARG A 24 19.99 -8.06 -0.31
CA ARG A 24 20.81 -7.43 -1.38
C ARG A 24 21.79 -8.43 -2.02
N GLU A 25 22.34 -9.33 -1.22
CA GLU A 25 23.25 -10.38 -1.68
C GLU A 25 22.53 -11.55 -2.37
N GLY A 26 21.19 -11.55 -2.38
CA GLY A 26 20.38 -12.63 -2.95
C GLY A 26 20.44 -13.93 -2.16
N LEU A 27 20.78 -13.85 -0.88
CA LEU A 27 20.82 -15.01 0.03
C LEU A 27 19.43 -15.37 0.59
N ILE A 28 18.51 -14.40 0.58
CA ILE A 28 17.11 -14.57 0.98
C ILE A 28 16.20 -13.88 -0.03
N ASP A 29 14.98 -14.40 -0.19
CA ASP A 29 13.98 -13.91 -1.14
C ASP A 29 12.96 -12.96 -0.48
N VAL A 30 12.84 -13.01 0.84
CA VAL A 30 11.83 -12.24 1.60
C VAL A 30 12.32 -11.89 3.00
N ILE A 31 11.91 -10.73 3.49
CA ILE A 31 12.16 -10.30 4.87
C ILE A 31 10.84 -10.35 5.65
N VAL A 32 10.81 -11.13 6.74
CA VAL A 32 9.67 -11.20 7.66
C VAL A 32 10.08 -10.55 8.98
N THR A 33 9.41 -9.46 9.34
CA THR A 33 9.75 -8.69 10.54
C THR A 33 8.82 -8.99 11.71
N ALA A 34 9.39 -9.04 12.92
CA ALA A 34 8.65 -8.96 14.17
C ALA A 34 8.32 -7.50 14.51
N PRO A 35 7.31 -7.24 15.37
CA PRO A 35 7.03 -5.89 15.84
C PRO A 35 8.23 -5.25 16.53
N ILE A 36 8.47 -3.96 16.30
CA ILE A 36 9.50 -3.16 16.97
C ILE A 36 8.87 -2.18 17.96
N ASN A 37 9.64 -1.82 18.98
CA ASN A 37 9.28 -0.68 19.82
C ASN A 37 9.78 0.60 19.17
N LYS A 38 8.84 1.41 18.64
CA LYS A 38 9.12 2.63 17.87
C LYS A 38 9.89 3.71 18.67
N HIS A 39 9.87 3.67 20.01
CA HIS A 39 10.62 4.62 20.82
C HIS A 39 12.07 4.17 21.03
N THR A 40 12.29 2.87 21.26
CA THR A 40 13.64 2.37 21.58
C THR A 40 14.51 2.15 20.35
N ILE A 41 13.93 2.01 19.16
CA ILE A 41 14.68 1.85 17.91
C ILE A 41 15.16 3.20 17.34
N GLN A 42 14.53 4.33 17.73
CA GLN A 42 14.93 5.64 17.23
C GLN A 42 16.39 5.93 17.62
N SER A 43 17.17 6.33 16.64
CA SER A 43 18.59 6.66 16.75
C SER A 43 18.99 7.61 15.63
N GLU A 44 20.24 8.05 15.58
CA GLU A 44 20.78 8.80 14.42
C GLU A 44 20.72 7.97 13.12
N GLU A 45 20.83 6.64 13.24
CA GLU A 45 20.80 5.70 12.12
C GLU A 45 19.37 5.28 11.73
N PHE A 46 18.40 5.41 12.62
CA PHE A 46 17.00 5.06 12.39
C PHE A 46 16.08 6.21 12.81
N SER A 47 15.79 7.11 11.89
CA SER A 47 14.85 8.23 12.05
C SER A 47 13.65 8.07 11.14
N PHE A 48 12.92 6.94 11.27
CA PHE A 48 11.80 6.55 10.41
C PHE A 48 10.56 6.21 11.24
N PRO A 49 9.34 6.39 10.69
CA PRO A 49 8.10 6.02 11.36
C PRO A 49 7.96 4.51 11.64
N GLY A 50 8.60 3.68 10.81
CA GLY A 50 8.54 2.23 10.94
C GLY A 50 9.40 1.48 9.92
N HIS A 51 9.18 0.17 9.81
CA HIS A 51 9.90 -0.71 8.90
C HIS A 51 9.72 -0.32 7.43
N THR A 52 8.50 0.04 7.03
CA THR A 52 8.16 0.28 5.62
C THR A 52 9.01 1.38 5.02
N GLU A 53 9.05 2.53 5.68
CA GLU A 53 9.78 3.70 5.23
C GLU A 53 11.30 3.45 5.27
N TYR A 54 11.76 2.72 6.28
CA TYR A 54 13.17 2.34 6.38
C TYR A 54 13.60 1.37 5.28
N ILE A 55 12.82 0.34 5.01
CA ILE A 55 13.10 -0.63 3.94
C ILE A 55 12.99 0.04 2.57
N GLU A 56 12.01 0.94 2.35
CA GLU A 56 11.91 1.73 1.12
C GLU A 56 13.18 2.54 0.86
N GLU A 57 13.69 3.25 1.87
CA GLU A 57 14.92 4.01 1.76
C GLU A 57 16.13 3.12 1.46
N ARG A 58 16.21 1.96 2.11
CA ARG A 58 17.37 1.07 2.00
C ARG A 58 17.37 0.18 0.76
N LEU A 59 16.21 -0.26 0.27
CA LEU A 59 16.09 -1.21 -0.84
C LEU A 59 15.36 -0.67 -2.06
N GLY A 60 14.63 0.43 -1.93
CA GLY A 60 13.76 0.92 -3.00
C GLY A 60 14.49 1.41 -4.25
N ASN A 61 15.73 1.89 -4.12
CA ASN A 61 16.49 2.46 -5.26
C ASN A 61 15.70 3.48 -6.09
N GLY A 62 14.80 4.24 -5.44
CA GLY A 62 13.86 5.17 -6.06
C GLY A 62 12.46 4.61 -6.31
N ASP A 63 12.25 3.31 -6.21
CA ASP A 63 10.91 2.70 -6.20
C ASP A 63 10.20 2.98 -4.88
N LYS A 64 8.85 3.08 -4.96
CA LYS A 64 7.99 3.34 -3.80
C LYS A 64 7.39 2.04 -3.26
N SER A 65 7.24 1.99 -1.95
CA SER A 65 6.55 0.89 -1.28
C SER A 65 5.03 0.95 -1.49
N LEU A 66 4.40 -0.20 -1.37
CA LEU A 66 2.94 -0.33 -1.35
C LEU A 66 2.53 -1.22 -0.18
N MET A 67 1.71 -0.68 0.71
CA MET A 67 1.15 -1.48 1.79
C MET A 67 0.00 -2.34 1.27
N ILE A 68 0.10 -3.64 1.45
CA ILE A 68 -0.94 -4.61 1.09
C ILE A 68 -1.33 -5.39 2.36
N LEU A 69 -2.61 -5.33 2.71
CA LEU A 69 -3.23 -6.17 3.73
C LEU A 69 -3.77 -7.41 3.03
N MET A 70 -3.42 -8.60 3.51
CA MET A 70 -3.86 -9.80 2.82
C MET A 70 -4.29 -10.92 3.77
N LYS A 71 -5.28 -11.69 3.30
CA LYS A 71 -5.71 -12.95 3.91
C LYS A 71 -6.11 -13.91 2.79
N ASN A 72 -5.32 -14.95 2.57
CA ASN A 72 -5.47 -15.85 1.42
C ASN A 72 -5.46 -15.03 0.10
N ASP A 73 -6.49 -15.15 -0.73
CA ASP A 73 -6.62 -14.43 -1.99
C ASP A 73 -7.28 -13.04 -1.87
N PHE A 74 -7.66 -12.64 -0.67
CA PHE A 74 -8.17 -11.29 -0.40
C PHE A 74 -6.99 -10.35 -0.13
N ARG A 75 -6.73 -9.42 -1.08
CA ARG A 75 -5.60 -8.48 -1.06
C ARG A 75 -6.11 -7.06 -1.19
N VAL A 76 -5.82 -6.21 -0.20
CA VAL A 76 -6.19 -4.78 -0.19
C VAL A 76 -4.93 -3.94 -0.13
N ALA A 77 -4.66 -3.21 -1.20
CA ALA A 77 -3.61 -2.21 -1.27
C ALA A 77 -4.15 -0.83 -0.88
N LEU A 78 -3.32 0.01 -0.31
CA LEU A 78 -3.71 1.34 0.19
C LEU A 78 -3.03 2.43 -0.62
N VAL A 79 -3.81 3.44 -1.02
CA VAL A 79 -3.28 4.66 -1.66
C VAL A 79 -2.62 5.55 -0.61
N THR A 80 -3.28 5.75 0.54
CA THR A 80 -2.76 6.54 1.65
C THR A 80 -2.57 5.68 2.90
N THR A 81 -1.51 5.98 3.68
CA THR A 81 -1.22 5.31 4.96
C THR A 81 -0.68 6.32 5.96
N HIS A 82 -1.01 6.13 7.24
CA HIS A 82 -0.43 6.88 8.38
C HIS A 82 -0.58 8.42 8.29
N ILE A 83 -1.62 8.91 7.60
CA ILE A 83 -1.95 10.35 7.55
C ILE A 83 -3.24 10.65 8.31
N PRO A 84 -3.43 11.87 8.82
CA PRO A 84 -4.69 12.28 9.44
C PRO A 84 -5.85 12.22 8.45
N VAL A 85 -7.04 11.81 8.91
CA VAL A 85 -8.23 11.70 8.04
C VAL A 85 -8.54 12.99 7.27
N ARG A 86 -8.34 14.17 7.89
CA ARG A 86 -8.57 15.48 7.24
C ARG A 86 -7.64 15.73 6.02
N GLU A 87 -6.55 14.99 5.92
CA GLU A 87 -5.55 15.17 4.85
C GLU A 87 -5.75 14.20 3.68
N ILE A 88 -6.61 13.19 3.83
CA ILE A 88 -6.80 12.14 2.81
C ILE A 88 -7.22 12.76 1.47
N ALA A 89 -8.30 13.56 1.45
CA ALA A 89 -8.84 14.12 0.21
C ALA A 89 -7.83 15.02 -0.54
N THR A 90 -6.96 15.73 0.18
CA THR A 90 -5.92 16.57 -0.43
C THR A 90 -4.67 15.80 -0.82
N THR A 91 -4.44 14.63 -0.22
CA THR A 91 -3.30 13.76 -0.55
C THR A 91 -3.58 12.89 -1.76
N ILE A 92 -4.84 12.49 -1.95
CA ILE A 92 -5.24 11.66 -3.09
C ILE A 92 -5.20 12.51 -4.36
N THR A 93 -4.19 12.26 -5.20
CA THR A 93 -4.03 12.86 -6.51
C THR A 93 -4.11 11.79 -7.61
N LYS A 94 -4.34 12.22 -8.83
CA LYS A 94 -4.35 11.33 -9.99
C LYS A 94 -3.03 10.58 -10.12
N GLU A 95 -1.92 11.28 -9.98
CA GLU A 95 -0.57 10.73 -10.06
C GLU A 95 -0.29 9.68 -8.99
N LEU A 96 -0.72 9.94 -7.74
CA LEU A 96 -0.56 8.99 -6.64
C LEU A 96 -1.36 7.71 -6.88
N ILE A 97 -2.62 7.83 -7.31
CA ILE A 97 -3.45 6.65 -7.66
C ILE A 97 -2.80 5.84 -8.78
N GLN A 98 -2.31 6.50 -9.82
CA GLN A 98 -1.64 5.83 -10.94
C GLN A 98 -0.37 5.13 -10.50
N GLU A 99 0.45 5.77 -9.67
CA GLU A 99 1.65 5.16 -9.08
C GLU A 99 1.30 3.88 -8.32
N LYS A 100 0.31 3.96 -7.41
CA LYS A 100 -0.11 2.80 -6.61
C LYS A 100 -0.73 1.68 -7.46
N LEU A 101 -1.53 2.02 -8.48
CA LEU A 101 -2.06 1.03 -9.45
C LEU A 101 -0.95 0.32 -10.22
N MET A 102 0.07 1.06 -10.68
CA MET A 102 1.22 0.46 -11.40
C MET A 102 2.00 -0.49 -10.49
N ILE A 103 2.32 -0.07 -9.27
CA ILE A 103 3.05 -0.91 -8.31
C ILE A 103 2.22 -2.15 -7.99
N PHE A 104 0.92 -1.98 -7.70
CA PHE A 104 0.04 -3.09 -7.35
C PHE A 104 -0.12 -4.09 -8.50
N HIS A 105 -0.34 -3.60 -9.72
CA HIS A 105 -0.41 -4.44 -10.91
C HIS A 105 0.87 -5.26 -11.13
N ARG A 106 2.05 -4.61 -10.99
CA ARG A 106 3.35 -5.28 -11.08
C ARG A 106 3.49 -6.36 -10.01
N CYS A 107 3.16 -6.05 -8.76
CA CYS A 107 3.19 -6.99 -7.64
C CYS A 107 2.27 -8.19 -7.88
N LEU A 108 1.01 -7.96 -8.29
CA LEU A 108 0.07 -9.05 -8.59
C LEU A 108 0.60 -9.98 -9.69
N LYS A 109 1.31 -9.45 -10.68
CA LYS A 109 1.90 -10.26 -11.73
C LYS A 109 3.17 -11.01 -11.31
N GLN A 110 4.09 -10.32 -10.66
CA GLN A 110 5.43 -10.83 -10.37
C GLN A 110 5.46 -11.64 -9.08
N ASP A 111 4.87 -11.13 -8.01
CA ASP A 111 4.96 -11.73 -6.68
C ASP A 111 3.83 -12.74 -6.44
N PHE A 112 2.64 -12.50 -7.00
CA PHE A 112 1.49 -13.41 -6.88
C PHE A 112 1.25 -14.29 -8.12
N GLY A 113 1.99 -14.10 -9.22
CA GLY A 113 1.91 -14.95 -10.41
C GLY A 113 0.61 -14.82 -11.22
N ILE A 114 -0.12 -13.71 -11.08
CA ILE A 114 -1.42 -13.49 -11.75
C ILE A 114 -1.18 -12.85 -13.12
N GLY A 115 -1.44 -13.59 -14.20
CA GLY A 115 -1.09 -13.17 -15.56
C GLY A 115 -1.83 -11.90 -16.05
N ALA A 116 -3.11 -11.76 -15.70
CA ALA A 116 -3.96 -10.63 -16.08
C ALA A 116 -4.75 -10.12 -14.87
N PRO A 117 -4.11 -9.40 -13.94
CA PRO A 117 -4.75 -8.98 -12.69
C PRO A 117 -5.92 -8.03 -12.93
N ARG A 118 -7.04 -8.29 -12.26
CA ARG A 118 -8.22 -7.43 -12.21
C ARG A 118 -8.22 -6.72 -10.86
N ILE A 119 -8.11 -5.39 -10.88
CA ILE A 119 -8.04 -4.56 -9.67
C ILE A 119 -9.36 -3.80 -9.49
N ALA A 120 -10.04 -4.03 -8.38
CA ALA A 120 -11.15 -3.18 -7.98
C ALA A 120 -10.61 -1.92 -7.30
N VAL A 121 -11.10 -0.75 -7.69
CA VAL A 121 -10.77 0.53 -7.06
C VAL A 121 -11.95 0.97 -6.22
N LEU A 122 -11.73 1.21 -4.94
CA LEU A 122 -12.78 1.73 -4.06
C LEU A 122 -12.89 3.24 -4.19
N SER A 123 -14.08 3.76 -3.95
CA SER A 123 -14.31 5.21 -3.85
C SER A 123 -13.72 5.77 -2.55
N LEU A 124 -13.46 7.08 -2.55
CA LEU A 124 -13.15 7.84 -1.35
C LEU A 124 -14.42 8.19 -0.58
N ASN A 125 -15.41 8.73 -1.30
CA ASN A 125 -16.64 9.22 -0.69
C ASN A 125 -17.70 8.10 -0.53
N PRO A 126 -18.60 8.24 0.45
CA PRO A 126 -19.78 7.37 0.54
C PRO A 126 -20.57 7.36 -0.78
N HIS A 127 -21.13 6.21 -1.14
CA HIS A 127 -21.91 6.03 -2.37
C HIS A 127 -21.19 6.48 -3.66
N ALA A 128 -19.84 6.39 -3.66
CA ALA A 128 -18.99 6.86 -4.76
C ALA A 128 -19.26 8.33 -5.16
N GLY A 129 -19.46 9.19 -4.17
CA GLY A 129 -19.71 10.63 -4.33
C GLY A 129 -21.13 11.00 -4.74
N ASP A 130 -22.02 10.02 -5.01
CA ASP A 130 -23.42 10.23 -5.43
C ASP A 130 -23.55 11.30 -6.53
N GLY A 131 -22.84 11.09 -7.63
CA GLY A 131 -22.83 12.02 -8.78
C GLY A 131 -22.22 13.38 -8.48
N GLY A 132 -21.46 13.54 -7.39
CA GLY A 132 -20.82 14.78 -6.95
C GLY A 132 -21.55 15.45 -5.78
N LEU A 133 -22.66 14.90 -5.31
CA LEU A 133 -23.40 15.44 -4.17
C LEU A 133 -22.61 15.34 -2.86
N LEU A 134 -21.83 14.25 -2.70
CA LEU A 134 -21.05 13.95 -1.49
C LEU A 134 -19.55 14.17 -1.68
N GLY A 135 -19.13 14.73 -2.80
CA GLY A 135 -17.74 15.01 -3.13
C GLY A 135 -17.48 14.78 -4.61
N MET A 136 -16.45 15.42 -5.15
CA MET A 136 -16.11 15.40 -6.57
C MET A 136 -14.85 14.55 -6.85
N GLU A 137 -14.21 14.01 -5.83
CA GLU A 137 -12.93 13.31 -5.93
C GLU A 137 -13.01 12.10 -6.85
N GLU A 138 -14.15 11.40 -6.87
CA GLU A 138 -14.38 10.29 -7.82
C GLU A 138 -14.33 10.78 -9.26
N GLN A 139 -15.00 11.89 -9.55
CA GLN A 139 -15.14 12.40 -10.92
C GLN A 139 -13.90 13.16 -11.39
N GLU A 140 -13.28 13.94 -10.51
CA GLU A 140 -12.17 14.83 -10.85
C GLU A 140 -10.79 14.15 -10.73
N VAL A 141 -10.66 13.11 -9.89
CA VAL A 141 -9.38 12.50 -9.59
C VAL A 141 -9.37 11.00 -9.89
N ILE A 142 -10.28 10.19 -9.28
CA ILE A 142 -10.19 8.73 -9.32
C ILE A 142 -10.50 8.20 -10.71
N ILE A 143 -11.64 8.58 -11.28
CA ILE A 143 -12.05 8.12 -12.63
C ILE A 143 -11.05 8.52 -13.72
N PRO A 144 -10.53 9.77 -13.75
CA PRO A 144 -9.48 10.14 -14.70
C PRO A 144 -8.20 9.32 -14.52
N ALA A 145 -7.77 9.05 -13.27
CA ALA A 145 -6.62 8.19 -13.01
C ALA A 145 -6.82 6.78 -13.58
N MET A 146 -7.97 6.17 -13.32
CA MET A 146 -8.30 4.83 -13.79
C MET A 146 -8.31 4.75 -15.32
N LYS A 147 -8.94 5.72 -16.01
CA LYS A 147 -8.98 5.74 -17.49
C LYS A 147 -7.58 5.74 -18.12
N GLU A 148 -6.69 6.58 -17.62
CA GLU A 148 -5.31 6.61 -18.12
C GLU A 148 -4.55 5.30 -17.84
N MET A 149 -4.90 4.60 -16.76
CA MET A 149 -4.29 3.29 -16.46
C MET A 149 -4.87 2.17 -17.33
N GLU A 150 -6.16 2.21 -17.66
CA GLU A 150 -6.76 1.30 -18.62
C GLU A 150 -6.13 1.45 -20.02
N GLU A 151 -5.85 2.67 -20.47
CA GLU A 151 -5.14 2.95 -21.73
C GLU A 151 -3.72 2.35 -21.74
N LYS A 152 -3.10 2.22 -20.56
CA LYS A 152 -1.80 1.54 -20.37
C LYS A 152 -1.93 0.01 -20.20
N GLY A 153 -3.15 -0.54 -20.32
CA GLY A 153 -3.40 -1.97 -20.24
C GLY A 153 -3.54 -2.53 -18.82
N ILE A 154 -3.74 -1.68 -17.82
CA ILE A 154 -4.02 -2.11 -16.44
C ILE A 154 -5.52 -2.25 -16.25
N LEU A 155 -5.99 -3.46 -15.98
CA LEU A 155 -7.41 -3.75 -15.78
C LEU A 155 -7.85 -3.28 -14.40
N CYS A 156 -8.43 -2.09 -14.32
CA CYS A 156 -8.99 -1.53 -13.09
C CYS A 156 -10.47 -1.17 -13.26
N TYR A 157 -11.27 -1.43 -12.24
CA TYR A 157 -12.73 -1.37 -12.27
C TYR A 157 -13.27 -0.60 -11.08
N GLY A 158 -14.30 0.22 -11.26
CA GLY A 158 -14.90 1.05 -10.24
C GLY A 158 -15.05 2.51 -10.67
N PRO A 159 -14.96 3.50 -9.78
CA PRO A 159 -14.80 3.33 -8.33
C PRO A 159 -16.07 2.75 -7.67
N TYR A 160 -15.89 1.80 -6.77
CA TYR A 160 -16.98 1.14 -6.06
C TYR A 160 -17.17 1.73 -4.66
N ALA A 161 -18.42 1.95 -4.25
CA ALA A 161 -18.74 2.25 -2.87
C ALA A 161 -18.34 1.06 -1.96
N ALA A 162 -17.48 1.33 -0.98
CA ALA A 162 -16.80 0.28 -0.20
C ALA A 162 -17.78 -0.64 0.54
N ASP A 163 -18.83 -0.08 1.14
CA ASP A 163 -19.86 -0.82 1.88
C ASP A 163 -20.62 -1.81 0.99
N GLY A 164 -21.14 -1.34 -0.13
CA GLY A 164 -21.84 -2.17 -1.11
C GLY A 164 -20.95 -3.23 -1.75
N PHE A 165 -19.72 -2.86 -2.08
CA PHE A 165 -18.74 -3.75 -2.69
C PHE A 165 -18.36 -4.91 -1.74
N MET A 166 -18.09 -4.60 -0.47
CA MET A 166 -17.76 -5.60 0.53
C MET A 166 -18.98 -6.43 0.94
N GLY A 167 -20.13 -5.77 1.14
CA GLY A 167 -21.36 -6.42 1.57
C GLY A 167 -21.94 -7.40 0.55
N SER A 168 -21.74 -7.14 -0.75
CA SER A 168 -22.21 -8.03 -1.83
C SER A 168 -21.31 -9.24 -2.10
N GLY A 169 -20.10 -9.27 -1.55
CA GLY A 169 -19.10 -10.31 -1.85
C GLY A 169 -18.47 -10.17 -3.23
N ASN A 170 -18.69 -9.07 -3.95
CA ASN A 170 -18.15 -8.84 -5.30
C ASN A 170 -16.62 -8.83 -5.35
N TYR A 171 -15.97 -8.60 -4.22
CA TYR A 171 -14.51 -8.66 -4.10
C TYR A 171 -13.91 -10.01 -4.56
N THR A 172 -14.68 -11.08 -4.52
CA THR A 172 -14.23 -12.42 -4.95
C THR A 172 -13.98 -12.53 -6.46
N HIS A 173 -14.44 -11.56 -7.25
CA HIS A 173 -14.21 -11.50 -8.69
C HIS A 173 -12.93 -10.73 -9.08
N PHE A 174 -12.19 -10.23 -8.10
CA PHE A 174 -10.99 -9.42 -8.30
C PHE A 174 -9.77 -10.06 -7.65
N ASP A 175 -8.62 -9.79 -8.23
CA ASP A 175 -7.35 -10.31 -7.77
C ASP A 175 -6.71 -9.40 -6.72
N GLY A 176 -7.15 -8.13 -6.70
CA GLY A 176 -6.75 -7.14 -5.72
C GLY A 176 -7.73 -5.97 -5.65
N ILE A 177 -7.70 -5.27 -4.51
CA ILE A 177 -8.54 -4.11 -4.21
C ILE A 177 -7.62 -2.95 -3.89
N LEU A 178 -7.79 -1.81 -4.54
CA LEU A 178 -7.12 -0.56 -4.18
C LEU A 178 -8.09 0.32 -3.39
N ALA A 179 -7.76 0.59 -2.13
CA ALA A 179 -8.51 1.50 -1.26
C ALA A 179 -7.78 2.84 -1.11
N MET A 180 -8.55 3.92 -0.96
CA MET A 180 -8.04 5.29 -0.82
C MET A 180 -7.42 5.56 0.58
#